data_9bfcc83b4bec4ba7c156c4a509e3b90e
#
_entry.id   9bfcc83b4bec4ba7c156c4a509e3b90e
#
_cell.length_a   1.000
_cell.length_b   1.000
_cell.length_c   1.000
_cell.angle_alpha   90.00
_cell.angle_beta   90.00
_cell.angle_gamma   90.00
#
_symmetry.space_group_name_H-M   'P 1'
#
loop_
_entity.id
_entity.type
_entity.pdbx_description
1 polymer ?
#
loop_
_entity_poly.entity_id
_entity_poly.type
_entity_poly.pdbx_seq_one_letter_code
_entity_poly.pdbx_strand_id
1 'polypeptide(L)'
;MEPQTKGWSGVIALAAVWTPPALALVAWWNAASPAFVLVLLAFSPLVATVLLVRRTRGMWASEQRLNRVLTRLRTTLGDEATTDALGEDSEERLGQNVAELVRRSNQASARIGGLSGTVDELRAVIDAGDDIDLVFDASGTVILANRGANEFFATTPKPLTGRSIEDLFIQTEILDLFAAAAQGRTRRSEVRITRPEGRRIFHALAAPIDLARTETREQGRERRVYLSLEDVSDYQSAIQARTDFVASLSHELRTPLASIKGALETMHEAVHDDPAMTLRLVQMIPNNTDRLEALTADVLRLSRLEAEETRAEITDVETAPILESLVTLLDPMCAERGLTIAIDVPPELAIIRTDAHLFELILKNLLENASKFAFEATTIKVRAERLDSATSRWSVADEGMGIPINQQQRIFERFYQVDAARTGAPKRRGTGLGLAIVKNAVTALEGSIRVESVWKQGTTMIVELPGSVKAATLT
;
A
#
# COMPACT_ATOMS: atom_id res chain seq x y z
N MET A 1 -39.31 62.07 -4.59
CA MET A 1 -37.99 62.03 -3.98
C MET A 1 -37.83 60.74 -3.21
N GLU A 2 -37.36 59.71 -3.84
CA GLU A 2 -36.96 58.44 -3.18
C GLU A 2 -35.50 58.16 -3.51
N PRO A 3 -34.65 57.88 -2.53
CA PRO A 3 -33.23 57.64 -2.78
C PRO A 3 -32.95 56.19 -3.03
N GLN A 4 -32.13 56.01 -4.00
CA GLN A 4 -31.36 54.86 -4.44
C GLN A 4 -30.86 53.93 -3.30
N THR A 5 -31.41 52.71 -3.23
CA THR A 5 -30.93 51.60 -2.36
C THR A 5 -30.36 50.42 -3.15
N LYS A 6 -29.96 50.59 -4.40
CA LYS A 6 -29.46 49.51 -5.26
C LYS A 6 -27.94 49.21 -5.19
N GLY A 7 -27.17 49.96 -4.37
CA GLY A 7 -25.69 49.80 -4.31
C GLY A 7 -25.16 48.84 -3.25
N TRP A 8 -25.92 48.52 -2.22
CA TRP A 8 -25.40 47.81 -1.04
C TRP A 8 -25.64 46.30 -1.01
N SER A 9 -26.64 45.80 -1.77
CA SER A 9 -26.93 44.38 -1.85
C SER A 9 -25.77 43.54 -2.47
N GLY A 10 -25.02 44.13 -3.40
CA GLY A 10 -23.84 43.48 -4.00
C GLY A 10 -22.63 43.36 -3.05
N VAL A 11 -22.47 44.36 -2.16
CA VAL A 11 -21.35 44.38 -1.19
C VAL A 11 -21.60 43.40 -0.05
N ILE A 12 -22.86 43.29 0.41
CA ILE A 12 -23.23 42.31 1.48
C ILE A 12 -23.17 40.90 0.97
N ALA A 13 -23.54 40.63 -0.29
CA ALA A 13 -23.42 39.30 -0.91
C ALA A 13 -21.95 38.90 -1.11
N LEU A 14 -21.05 39.84 -1.41
CA LEU A 14 -19.60 39.57 -1.49
C LEU A 14 -18.97 39.28 -0.12
N ALA A 15 -19.40 39.96 0.94
CA ALA A 15 -18.91 39.71 2.29
C ALA A 15 -19.36 38.33 2.82
N ALA A 16 -20.57 37.86 2.47
CA ALA A 16 -21.12 36.57 2.90
C ALA A 16 -20.46 35.36 2.21
N VAL A 17 -19.89 35.52 1.01
CA VAL A 17 -19.21 34.44 0.28
C VAL A 17 -17.76 34.24 0.74
N TRP A 18 -17.14 35.26 1.34
CA TRP A 18 -15.73 35.25 1.72
C TRP A 18 -15.46 34.97 3.21
N THR A 19 -16.47 35.08 4.07
CA THR A 19 -16.27 34.91 5.52
C THR A 19 -15.98 33.45 5.97
N PRO A 20 -16.55 32.39 5.39
CA PRO A 20 -16.27 31.02 5.81
C PRO A 20 -14.84 30.56 5.47
N PRO A 21 -14.30 30.76 4.25
CA PRO A 21 -12.94 30.35 3.95
C PRO A 21 -11.87 31.22 4.62
N ALA A 22 -12.16 32.47 4.92
CA ALA A 22 -11.23 33.34 5.66
C ALA A 22 -11.10 32.92 7.13
N LEU A 23 -12.18 32.48 7.78
CA LEU A 23 -12.16 31.95 9.15
C LEU A 23 -11.47 30.58 9.24
N ALA A 24 -11.60 29.72 8.25
CA ALA A 24 -10.87 28.47 8.17
C ALA A 24 -9.36 28.65 7.95
N LEU A 25 -8.97 29.65 7.15
CA LEU A 25 -7.57 30.06 6.99
C LEU A 25 -6.99 30.66 8.28
N VAL A 26 -7.74 31.44 9.03
CA VAL A 26 -7.30 31.99 10.32
C VAL A 26 -7.12 30.90 11.40
N ALA A 27 -7.93 29.86 11.40
CA ALA A 27 -7.78 28.72 12.30
C ALA A 27 -6.52 27.86 12.01
N TRP A 28 -6.14 27.73 10.74
CA TRP A 28 -4.89 27.06 10.32
C TRP A 28 -3.64 27.92 10.53
N TRP A 29 -3.80 29.22 10.70
CA TRP A 29 -2.75 30.25 10.67
C TRP A 29 -2.14 30.60 12.05
N ASN A 30 -2.55 29.97 13.11
CA ASN A 30 -1.96 30.23 14.44
C ASN A 30 -0.48 29.82 14.57
N ALA A 31 0.18 29.38 13.49
CA ALA A 31 1.60 29.02 13.44
C ALA A 31 2.46 29.90 12.52
N ALA A 32 1.91 30.88 11.81
CA ALA A 32 2.65 31.74 10.88
C ALA A 32 2.90 33.14 11.44
N SER A 33 4.04 33.75 11.06
CA SER A 33 4.46 35.05 11.60
C SER A 33 3.46 36.17 11.28
N PRO A 34 3.19 37.10 12.22
CA PRO A 34 2.21 38.17 12.07
C PRO A 34 2.47 39.11 10.88
N ALA A 35 3.73 39.24 10.45
CA ALA A 35 4.11 40.11 9.31
C ALA A 35 3.62 39.56 7.95
N PHE A 36 3.56 38.25 7.77
CA PHE A 36 3.08 37.62 6.53
C PHE A 36 1.55 37.69 6.43
N VAL A 37 0.85 37.66 7.57
CA VAL A 37 -0.61 37.86 7.69
C VAL A 37 -1.02 39.23 7.23
N LEU A 38 -0.31 40.25 7.68
CA LEU A 38 -0.57 41.65 7.31
C LEU A 38 -0.34 41.95 5.82
N VAL A 39 0.66 41.32 5.21
CA VAL A 39 0.94 41.45 3.76
C VAL A 39 -0.19 40.78 2.93
N LEU A 40 -0.68 39.61 3.29
CA LEU A 40 -1.76 38.94 2.56
C LEU A 40 -3.11 39.64 2.74
N LEU A 41 -3.42 40.15 3.91
CA LEU A 41 -4.62 40.96 4.16
C LEU A 41 -4.59 42.30 3.43
N ALA A 42 -3.42 42.87 3.24
CA ALA A 42 -3.26 44.13 2.47
C ALA A 42 -3.40 43.93 0.95
N PHE A 43 -2.98 42.76 0.41
CA PHE A 43 -3.06 42.46 -1.03
C PHE A 43 -4.38 41.81 -1.47
N SER A 44 -5.12 41.16 -0.59
CA SER A 44 -6.40 40.52 -0.91
C SER A 44 -7.46 41.46 -1.48
N PRO A 45 -7.71 42.66 -0.89
CA PRO A 45 -8.68 43.59 -1.47
C PRO A 45 -8.18 44.21 -2.79
N LEU A 46 -6.85 44.33 -2.97
CA LEU A 46 -6.28 44.89 -4.20
C LEU A 46 -6.47 43.94 -5.39
N VAL A 47 -6.25 42.63 -5.18
CA VAL A 47 -6.47 41.60 -6.22
C VAL A 47 -7.94 41.46 -6.55
N ALA A 48 -8.83 41.46 -5.55
CA ALA A 48 -10.28 41.44 -5.77
C ALA A 48 -10.75 42.71 -6.52
N THR A 49 -10.19 43.87 -6.17
CA THR A 49 -10.51 45.15 -6.85
C THR A 49 -9.97 45.16 -8.28
N VAL A 50 -8.79 44.63 -8.54
CA VAL A 50 -8.21 44.55 -9.91
C VAL A 50 -9.05 43.58 -10.78
N LEU A 51 -9.48 42.44 -10.26
CA LEU A 51 -10.33 41.49 -10.97
C LEU A 51 -11.73 42.06 -11.23
N LEU A 52 -12.31 42.79 -10.25
CA LEU A 52 -13.59 43.46 -10.39
C LEU A 52 -13.49 44.63 -11.40
N VAL A 53 -12.45 45.44 -11.33
CA VAL A 53 -12.18 46.53 -12.28
C VAL A 53 -11.91 46.01 -13.69
N ARG A 54 -11.22 44.87 -13.81
CA ARG A 54 -11.01 44.19 -15.13
C ARG A 54 -12.32 43.66 -15.72
N ARG A 55 -13.19 43.08 -14.90
CA ARG A 55 -14.51 42.59 -15.31
C ARG A 55 -15.48 43.73 -15.65
N THR A 56 -15.50 44.78 -14.83
CA THR A 56 -16.36 45.99 -15.10
C THR A 56 -15.83 46.81 -16.28
N ARG A 57 -14.50 46.93 -16.46
CA ARG A 57 -13.93 47.58 -17.66
C ARG A 57 -14.26 46.82 -18.94
N GLY A 58 -14.31 45.48 -18.92
CA GLY A 58 -14.79 44.69 -20.07
C GLY A 58 -16.26 44.98 -20.43
N MET A 59 -17.12 45.08 -19.44
CA MET A 59 -18.53 45.45 -19.63
C MET A 59 -18.69 46.92 -20.05
N TRP A 60 -18.01 47.82 -19.39
CA TRP A 60 -18.02 49.26 -19.74
C TRP A 60 -17.42 49.54 -21.12
N ALA A 61 -16.42 48.78 -21.54
CA ALA A 61 -15.85 48.91 -22.88
C ALA A 61 -16.82 48.45 -23.97
N SER A 62 -17.64 47.41 -23.70
CA SER A 62 -18.67 46.97 -24.62
C SER A 62 -19.86 47.91 -24.65
N GLU A 63 -20.29 48.44 -23.50
CA GLU A 63 -21.36 49.42 -23.38
C GLU A 63 -20.97 50.77 -24.01
N GLN A 64 -19.72 51.25 -23.81
CA GLN A 64 -19.23 52.42 -24.50
C GLN A 64 -19.03 52.22 -26.02
N ARG A 65 -18.77 51.01 -26.49
CA ARG A 65 -18.73 50.73 -27.94
C ARG A 65 -20.15 50.76 -28.50
N LEU A 66 -21.11 50.15 -27.80
CA LEU A 66 -22.53 50.18 -28.19
C LEU A 66 -23.06 51.60 -28.22
N ASN A 67 -22.82 52.41 -27.16
CA ASN A 67 -23.24 53.81 -27.09
C ASN A 67 -22.53 54.67 -28.16
N ARG A 68 -21.26 54.41 -28.49
CA ARG A 68 -20.61 55.12 -29.60
C ARG A 68 -21.18 54.75 -30.95
N VAL A 69 -21.55 53.52 -31.18
CA VAL A 69 -22.18 53.09 -32.42
C VAL A 69 -23.59 53.69 -32.51
N LEU A 70 -24.36 53.65 -31.43
CA LEU A 70 -25.67 54.26 -31.35
C LEU A 70 -25.65 55.81 -31.53
N THR A 71 -24.65 56.48 -30.91
CA THR A 71 -24.45 57.93 -31.07
C THR A 71 -24.01 58.29 -32.50
N ARG A 72 -23.15 57.49 -33.14
CA ARG A 72 -22.77 57.65 -34.54
C ARG A 72 -23.94 57.41 -35.50
N LEU A 73 -24.78 56.41 -35.23
CA LEU A 73 -25.98 56.19 -36.00
C LEU A 73 -26.95 57.38 -35.85
N ARG A 74 -27.12 57.90 -34.65
CA ARG A 74 -27.99 59.08 -34.38
C ARG A 74 -27.46 60.36 -35.06
N THR A 75 -26.13 60.59 -35.02
CA THR A 75 -25.55 61.76 -35.70
C THR A 75 -25.49 61.63 -37.22
N THR A 76 -25.48 60.45 -37.77
CA THR A 76 -25.41 60.19 -39.23
C THR A 76 -26.80 60.24 -39.86
N LEU A 77 -27.87 59.90 -39.12
CA LEU A 77 -29.25 59.85 -39.63
C LEU A 77 -30.10 61.10 -39.35
N GLY A 78 -29.63 62.01 -38.50
CA GLY A 78 -30.39 63.23 -38.11
C GLY A 78 -31.57 62.88 -37.19
N ASP A 79 -31.79 63.69 -36.13
CA ASP A 79 -32.78 63.40 -35.08
C ASP A 79 -34.24 63.27 -35.55
N GLU A 80 -34.58 63.79 -36.75
CA GLU A 80 -35.93 63.70 -37.32
C GLU A 80 -36.13 62.52 -38.29
N ALA A 81 -35.03 61.92 -38.77
CA ALA A 81 -35.13 60.79 -39.71
C ALA A 81 -35.16 59.39 -38.99
N THR A 82 -34.88 59.37 -37.70
CA THR A 82 -34.81 58.12 -36.93
C THR A 82 -36.14 57.61 -36.45
N THR A 83 -37.20 58.44 -36.37
CA THR A 83 -38.51 58.03 -35.89
C THR A 83 -39.41 57.46 -37.02
N ASP A 84 -39.14 57.86 -38.28
CA ASP A 84 -39.95 57.44 -39.42
C ASP A 84 -39.30 56.33 -40.28
N ALA A 85 -37.97 56.13 -40.17
CA ALA A 85 -37.21 55.18 -40.99
C ALA A 85 -36.99 53.82 -40.28
N LEU A 86 -37.15 53.78 -38.98
CA LEU A 86 -37.17 52.55 -38.19
C LEU A 86 -38.65 52.20 -37.88
N GLY A 87 -39.37 51.68 -38.87
CA GLY A 87 -40.69 51.11 -38.65
C GLY A 87 -40.62 50.09 -37.53
N GLU A 88 -41.76 49.88 -36.84
CA GLU A 88 -41.94 48.92 -35.73
C GLU A 88 -41.28 47.54 -36.02
N ASP A 89 -41.21 47.15 -37.28
CA ASP A 89 -40.53 45.92 -37.77
C ASP A 89 -39.02 45.89 -37.50
N SER A 90 -38.36 47.05 -37.37
CA SER A 90 -36.88 47.12 -37.19
C SER A 90 -36.48 46.95 -35.72
N GLU A 91 -37.29 47.49 -34.80
CA GLU A 91 -37.08 47.29 -33.34
C GLU A 91 -37.36 45.84 -32.94
N GLU A 92 -38.41 45.27 -33.53
CA GLU A 92 -38.78 43.88 -33.29
C GLU A 92 -37.69 42.90 -33.82
N ARG A 93 -37.09 43.18 -35.00
CA ARG A 93 -35.97 42.42 -35.56
C ARG A 93 -34.66 42.59 -34.72
N LEU A 94 -34.42 43.76 -34.20
CA LEU A 94 -33.30 44.00 -33.31
C LEU A 94 -33.46 43.24 -31.99
N GLY A 95 -34.68 43.26 -31.41
CA GLY A 95 -35.04 42.52 -30.21
C GLY A 95 -34.90 41.00 -30.42
N GLN A 96 -35.34 40.46 -31.56
CA GLN A 96 -35.21 39.06 -31.93
C GLN A 96 -33.73 38.65 -32.11
N ASN A 97 -32.91 39.48 -32.76
CA ASN A 97 -31.48 39.20 -32.93
C ASN A 97 -30.71 39.23 -31.60
N VAL A 98 -31.04 40.18 -30.70
CA VAL A 98 -30.44 40.23 -29.36
C VAL A 98 -30.86 39.03 -28.54
N ALA A 99 -32.15 38.62 -28.57
CA ALA A 99 -32.63 37.44 -27.88
C ALA A 99 -31.96 36.15 -28.40
N GLU A 100 -31.75 36.05 -29.72
CA GLU A 100 -31.04 34.90 -30.34
C GLU A 100 -29.54 34.88 -29.93
N LEU A 101 -28.87 36.03 -29.87
CA LEU A 101 -27.48 36.13 -29.40
C LEU A 101 -27.34 35.72 -27.91
N VAL A 102 -28.26 36.16 -27.07
CA VAL A 102 -28.30 35.81 -25.64
C VAL A 102 -28.56 34.30 -25.50
N ARG A 103 -29.48 33.74 -26.29
CA ARG A 103 -29.79 32.30 -26.29
C ARG A 103 -28.56 31.48 -26.73
N ARG A 104 -27.85 31.88 -27.80
CA ARG A 104 -26.63 31.22 -28.27
C ARG A 104 -25.49 31.34 -27.24
N SER A 105 -25.34 32.49 -26.60
CA SER A 105 -24.37 32.70 -25.53
C SER A 105 -24.63 31.79 -24.33
N ASN A 106 -25.90 31.69 -23.89
CA ASN A 106 -26.29 30.80 -22.79
C ASN A 106 -26.12 29.32 -23.15
N GLN A 107 -26.43 28.93 -24.38
CA GLN A 107 -26.16 27.56 -24.86
C GLN A 107 -24.68 27.22 -24.93
N ALA A 108 -23.83 28.17 -25.40
CA ALA A 108 -22.40 28.01 -25.40
C ALA A 108 -21.84 27.88 -23.98
N SER A 109 -22.30 28.70 -23.05
CA SER A 109 -21.92 28.65 -21.63
C SER A 109 -22.33 27.31 -20.98
N ALA A 110 -23.55 26.84 -21.26
CA ALA A 110 -24.03 25.55 -20.77
C ALA A 110 -23.21 24.36 -21.34
N ARG A 111 -22.85 24.44 -22.62
CA ARG A 111 -21.95 23.42 -23.25
C ARG A 111 -20.56 23.44 -22.63
N ILE A 112 -19.97 24.62 -22.41
CA ILE A 112 -18.67 24.74 -21.76
C ILE A 112 -18.73 24.20 -20.34
N GLY A 113 -19.79 24.51 -19.57
CA GLY A 113 -20.00 23.98 -18.24
C GLY A 113 -20.15 22.44 -18.21
N GLY A 114 -20.93 21.88 -19.17
CA GLY A 114 -21.08 20.43 -19.30
C GLY A 114 -19.76 19.74 -19.66
N LEU A 115 -18.97 20.28 -20.60
CA LEU A 115 -17.66 19.76 -20.96
C LEU A 115 -16.68 19.83 -19.79
N SER A 116 -16.68 20.91 -19.02
CA SER A 116 -15.83 21.04 -17.82
C SER A 116 -16.19 19.96 -16.79
N GLY A 117 -17.48 19.73 -16.51
CA GLY A 117 -17.91 18.67 -15.60
C GLY A 117 -17.46 17.28 -16.06
N THR A 118 -17.59 16.96 -17.35
CA THR A 118 -17.12 15.68 -17.89
C THR A 118 -15.59 15.51 -17.79
N VAL A 119 -14.83 16.58 -18.01
CA VAL A 119 -13.36 16.56 -17.85
C VAL A 119 -12.99 16.34 -16.40
N ASP A 120 -13.69 16.98 -15.45
CA ASP A 120 -13.42 16.81 -14.02
C ASP A 120 -13.77 15.39 -13.55
N GLU A 121 -14.87 14.81 -14.05
CA GLU A 121 -15.25 13.42 -13.80
C GLU A 121 -14.20 12.44 -14.34
N LEU A 122 -13.74 12.60 -15.58
CA LEU A 122 -12.69 11.75 -16.18
C LEU A 122 -11.37 11.88 -15.41
N ARG A 123 -11.03 13.07 -14.96
CA ARG A 123 -9.83 13.30 -14.15
C ARG A 123 -9.94 12.60 -12.79
N ALA A 124 -11.09 12.67 -12.15
CA ALA A 124 -11.35 11.96 -10.90
C ALA A 124 -11.22 10.43 -11.05
N VAL A 125 -11.65 9.87 -12.18
CA VAL A 125 -11.49 8.43 -12.49
C VAL A 125 -10.02 8.06 -12.65
N ILE A 126 -9.24 8.87 -13.37
CA ILE A 126 -7.80 8.63 -13.57
C ILE A 126 -7.04 8.79 -12.24
N ASP A 127 -7.44 9.75 -11.40
CA ASP A 127 -6.83 10.01 -10.09
C ASP A 127 -7.27 8.98 -9.02
N ALA A 128 -8.30 8.18 -9.27
CA ALA A 128 -8.75 7.12 -8.36
C ALA A 128 -7.89 5.85 -8.44
N GLY A 129 -7.14 5.65 -9.53
CA GLY A 129 -6.20 4.53 -9.68
C GLY A 129 -4.91 4.76 -8.89
N ASP A 130 -4.33 3.67 -8.39
CA ASP A 130 -3.03 3.69 -7.70
C ASP A 130 -1.86 3.59 -8.69
N ASP A 131 -2.14 3.31 -9.96
CA ASP A 131 -1.15 3.23 -11.04
C ASP A 131 -0.51 4.60 -11.32
N ILE A 132 0.69 4.58 -11.86
CA ILE A 132 1.41 5.79 -12.27
C ILE A 132 1.06 6.07 -13.73
N ASP A 133 0.19 7.05 -13.97
CA ASP A 133 -0.25 7.43 -15.30
C ASP A 133 0.31 8.78 -15.72
N LEU A 134 0.98 8.78 -16.87
CA LEU A 134 1.62 9.95 -17.45
C LEU A 134 1.23 10.10 -18.92
N VAL A 135 0.97 11.31 -19.36
CA VAL A 135 0.80 11.64 -20.77
C VAL A 135 1.88 12.62 -21.18
N PHE A 136 2.58 12.30 -22.25
CA PHE A 136 3.65 13.10 -22.83
C PHE A 136 3.23 13.65 -24.20
N ASP A 137 3.82 14.77 -24.56
CA ASP A 137 3.81 15.25 -25.94
C ASP A 137 4.82 14.48 -26.81
N ALA A 138 4.89 14.82 -28.09
CA ALA A 138 5.81 14.19 -29.04
C ALA A 138 7.28 14.45 -28.72
N SER A 139 7.60 15.49 -27.93
CA SER A 139 8.96 15.82 -27.50
C SER A 139 9.40 15.07 -26.23
N GLY A 140 8.49 14.35 -25.58
CA GLY A 140 8.74 13.66 -24.31
C GLY A 140 8.51 14.54 -23.10
N THR A 141 7.76 15.65 -23.24
CA THR A 141 7.43 16.53 -22.12
C THR A 141 6.10 16.09 -21.50
N VAL A 142 6.03 16.00 -20.17
CA VAL A 142 4.81 15.63 -19.42
C VAL A 142 3.73 16.69 -19.61
N ILE A 143 2.58 16.30 -20.14
CA ILE A 143 1.37 17.13 -20.27
C ILE A 143 0.42 16.89 -19.10
N LEU A 144 0.28 15.61 -18.69
CA LEU A 144 -0.63 15.19 -17.63
C LEU A 144 0.03 14.12 -16.78
N ALA A 145 -0.18 14.22 -15.48
CA ALA A 145 0.19 13.22 -14.48
C ALA A 145 -0.99 13.03 -13.54
N ASN A 146 -1.35 11.78 -13.23
CA ASN A 146 -2.37 11.47 -12.23
C ASN A 146 -1.83 11.61 -10.80
N ARG A 147 -2.70 11.37 -9.81
CA ARG A 147 -2.34 11.39 -8.39
C ARG A 147 -1.21 10.41 -8.09
N GLY A 148 -1.30 9.15 -8.55
CA GLY A 148 -0.28 8.11 -8.34
C GLY A 148 1.10 8.53 -8.84
N ALA A 149 1.18 9.14 -10.04
CA ALA A 149 2.42 9.69 -10.58
C ALA A 149 2.98 10.81 -9.69
N ASN A 150 2.14 11.74 -9.25
CA ASN A 150 2.58 12.84 -8.40
C ASN A 150 3.08 12.36 -7.03
N GLU A 151 2.42 11.38 -6.42
CA GLU A 151 2.85 10.75 -5.16
C GLU A 151 4.16 9.98 -5.35
N PHE A 152 4.27 9.22 -6.43
CA PHE A 152 5.49 8.47 -6.73
C PHE A 152 6.70 9.37 -6.92
N PHE A 153 6.59 10.55 -7.52
CA PHE A 153 7.67 11.51 -7.73
C PHE A 153 7.69 12.65 -6.69
N ALA A 154 6.97 12.54 -5.56
CA ALA A 154 6.81 13.58 -4.54
C ALA A 154 8.11 14.09 -3.90
N THR A 155 9.23 13.39 -4.06
CA THR A 155 10.56 13.83 -3.61
C THR A 155 11.05 15.11 -4.30
N THR A 156 10.39 15.54 -5.37
CA THR A 156 10.74 16.77 -6.10
C THR A 156 9.70 17.86 -5.85
N PRO A 157 10.09 19.06 -5.36
CA PRO A 157 9.14 20.14 -5.02
C PRO A 157 8.49 20.82 -6.22
N LYS A 158 8.73 20.36 -7.44
CA LYS A 158 8.20 20.93 -8.70
C LYS A 158 7.11 20.04 -9.27
N PRO A 159 6.06 20.62 -9.88
CA PRO A 159 5.05 19.85 -10.59
C PRO A 159 5.69 19.01 -11.71
N LEU A 160 5.12 17.82 -11.97
CA LEU A 160 5.62 16.92 -13.03
C LEU A 160 5.36 17.47 -14.43
N THR A 161 4.27 18.24 -14.59
CA THR A 161 3.91 18.86 -15.87
C THR A 161 5.03 19.78 -16.36
N GLY A 162 5.44 19.61 -17.61
CA GLY A 162 6.53 20.35 -18.23
C GLY A 162 7.92 19.73 -18.06
N ARG A 163 8.05 18.60 -17.35
CA ARG A 163 9.33 17.87 -17.22
C ARG A 163 9.53 16.89 -18.37
N SER A 164 10.78 16.63 -18.71
CA SER A 164 11.15 15.62 -19.72
C SER A 164 11.03 14.20 -19.12
N ILE A 165 10.73 13.22 -19.96
CA ILE A 165 10.77 11.81 -19.59
C ILE A 165 12.15 11.38 -19.09
N GLU A 166 13.23 11.93 -19.65
CA GLU A 166 14.62 11.66 -19.25
C GLU A 166 14.95 12.21 -17.86
N ASP A 167 14.23 13.26 -17.39
CA ASP A 167 14.34 13.78 -16.03
C ASP A 167 13.63 12.89 -15.00
N LEU A 168 12.66 12.09 -15.43
CA LEU A 168 11.84 11.24 -14.57
C LEU A 168 12.37 9.81 -14.51
N PHE A 169 12.86 9.28 -15.62
CA PHE A 169 13.26 7.90 -15.76
C PHE A 169 14.67 7.77 -16.33
N ILE A 170 15.51 7.03 -15.63
CA ILE A 170 16.85 6.65 -16.08
C ILE A 170 16.87 5.24 -16.72
N GLN A 171 15.74 4.51 -16.64
CA GLN A 171 15.61 3.16 -17.15
C GLN A 171 15.48 3.19 -18.69
N THR A 172 16.43 2.56 -19.36
CA THR A 172 16.43 2.49 -20.83
C THR A 172 15.20 1.80 -21.37
N GLU A 173 14.67 0.82 -20.65
CA GLU A 173 13.44 0.09 -21.01
C GLU A 173 12.22 1.02 -21.13
N ILE A 174 12.09 2.02 -20.23
CA ILE A 174 10.99 3.01 -20.28
C ILE A 174 11.18 3.96 -21.45
N LEU A 175 12.43 4.40 -21.70
CA LEU A 175 12.75 5.28 -22.83
C LEU A 175 12.50 4.57 -24.17
N ASP A 176 12.81 3.28 -24.28
CA ASP A 176 12.53 2.45 -25.46
C ASP A 176 11.02 2.24 -25.69
N LEU A 177 10.26 2.05 -24.60
CA LEU A 177 8.79 1.97 -24.65
C LEU A 177 8.19 3.28 -25.17
N PHE A 178 8.66 4.41 -24.65
CA PHE A 178 8.25 5.73 -25.09
C PHE A 178 8.57 5.96 -26.56
N ALA A 179 9.80 5.67 -26.99
CA ALA A 179 10.23 5.83 -28.38
C ALA A 179 9.38 4.98 -29.34
N ALA A 180 9.03 3.76 -28.96
CA ALA A 180 8.14 2.90 -29.74
C ALA A 180 6.73 3.46 -29.84
N ALA A 181 6.17 4.01 -28.74
CA ALA A 181 4.85 4.62 -28.73
C ALA A 181 4.82 5.92 -29.54
N ALA A 182 5.87 6.74 -29.48
CA ALA A 182 6.03 7.92 -30.32
C ALA A 182 6.04 7.58 -31.83
N GLN A 183 6.51 6.36 -32.19
CA GLN A 183 6.44 5.83 -33.54
C GLN A 183 5.08 5.18 -33.89
N GLY A 184 4.10 5.18 -32.98
CA GLY A 184 2.76 4.64 -33.19
C GLY A 184 2.61 3.16 -32.82
N ARG A 185 3.52 2.58 -32.04
CA ARG A 185 3.50 1.17 -31.65
C ARG A 185 3.25 1.06 -30.13
N THR A 186 2.15 0.43 -29.74
CA THR A 186 1.93 0.07 -28.34
C THR A 186 2.91 -1.03 -27.93
N ARG A 187 3.58 -0.84 -26.77
CA ARG A 187 4.49 -1.83 -26.18
C ARG A 187 4.26 -1.97 -24.69
N ARG A 188 4.59 -3.17 -24.18
CA ARG A 188 4.62 -3.49 -22.75
C ARG A 188 5.96 -4.10 -22.39
N SER A 189 6.43 -3.84 -21.18
CA SER A 189 7.63 -4.47 -20.62
C SER A 189 7.54 -4.50 -19.09
N GLU A 190 8.22 -5.45 -18.47
CA GLU A 190 8.51 -5.40 -17.04
C GLU A 190 9.71 -4.47 -16.83
N VAL A 191 9.58 -3.55 -15.87
CA VAL A 191 10.64 -2.58 -15.56
C VAL A 191 10.91 -2.61 -14.05
N ARG A 192 12.18 -2.54 -13.70
CA ARG A 192 12.63 -2.55 -12.31
C ARG A 192 13.17 -1.20 -11.93
N ILE A 193 12.52 -0.57 -10.93
CA ILE A 193 12.91 0.75 -10.43
C ILE A 193 13.45 0.59 -9.01
N THR A 194 14.69 1.00 -8.78
CA THR A 194 15.30 0.99 -7.44
C THR A 194 15.13 2.37 -6.81
N ARG A 195 14.60 2.41 -5.59
CA ARG A 195 14.40 3.60 -4.78
C ARG A 195 15.05 3.44 -3.40
N PRO A 196 15.18 4.50 -2.59
CA PRO A 196 15.68 4.39 -1.22
C PRO A 196 14.88 3.40 -0.36
N GLU A 197 13.56 3.31 -0.60
CA GLU A 197 12.64 2.40 0.11
C GLU A 197 12.77 0.94 -0.35
N GLY A 198 13.45 0.68 -1.47
CA GLY A 198 13.65 -0.65 -2.02
C GLY A 198 13.50 -0.73 -3.54
N ARG A 199 13.60 -1.96 -4.04
CA ARG A 199 13.42 -2.28 -5.46
C ARG A 199 11.96 -2.63 -5.71
N ARG A 200 11.34 -1.96 -6.68
CA ARG A 200 9.96 -2.22 -7.13
C ARG A 200 9.95 -2.72 -8.56
N ILE A 201 8.96 -3.53 -8.88
CA ILE A 201 8.75 -4.11 -10.21
C ILE A 201 7.44 -3.55 -10.78
N PHE A 202 7.51 -2.99 -11.97
CA PHE A 202 6.36 -2.39 -12.64
C PHE A 202 6.08 -3.09 -13.96
N HIS A 203 4.80 -3.31 -14.26
CA HIS A 203 4.36 -3.54 -15.62
C HIS A 203 4.16 -2.20 -16.31
N ALA A 204 5.05 -1.87 -17.22
CA ALA A 204 5.01 -0.63 -17.97
C ALA A 204 4.30 -0.84 -19.31
N LEU A 205 3.34 0.03 -19.63
CA LEU A 205 2.64 0.11 -20.89
C LEU A 205 2.89 1.49 -21.50
N ALA A 206 3.39 1.55 -22.74
CA ALA A 206 3.40 2.78 -23.52
C ALA A 206 2.52 2.63 -24.76
N ALA A 207 1.62 3.57 -24.97
CA ALA A 207 0.68 3.58 -26.10
C ALA A 207 0.57 4.97 -26.74
N PRO A 208 0.44 5.04 -28.07
CA PRO A 208 0.18 6.30 -28.77
C PRO A 208 -1.27 6.74 -28.55
N ILE A 209 -1.48 8.03 -28.34
CA ILE A 209 -2.78 8.70 -28.41
C ILE A 209 -2.76 9.62 -29.63
N ASP A 210 -3.52 9.27 -30.65
CA ASP A 210 -3.72 10.10 -31.82
C ASP A 210 -4.92 11.03 -31.60
N LEU A 211 -4.67 12.32 -31.43
CA LEU A 211 -5.74 13.32 -31.30
C LEU A 211 -6.15 13.81 -32.70
N ALA A 212 -7.43 13.66 -33.02
CA ALA A 212 -8.01 14.29 -34.21
C ALA A 212 -8.00 15.82 -34.01
N ARG A 213 -7.24 16.53 -34.84
CA ARG A 213 -7.25 18.01 -34.84
C ARG A 213 -8.53 18.51 -35.48
N THR A 214 -9.25 19.39 -34.79
CA THR A 214 -10.38 20.15 -35.32
C THR A 214 -9.96 21.01 -36.51
N GLU A 215 -10.79 21.12 -37.54
CA GLU A 215 -10.61 21.53 -38.91
C GLU A 215 -9.94 22.91 -39.24
N THR A 216 -9.18 23.54 -38.37
CA THR A 216 -8.73 24.93 -38.60
C THR A 216 -7.22 25.17 -38.73
N ARG A 217 -6.36 24.16 -38.71
CA ARG A 217 -4.92 24.35 -39.04
C ARG A 217 -4.31 23.06 -39.64
N GLU A 218 -3.67 23.25 -40.76
CA GLU A 218 -2.83 22.39 -41.56
C GLU A 218 -2.43 21.00 -41.01
N GLN A 219 -2.66 19.99 -41.84
CA GLN A 219 -2.24 18.60 -41.85
C GLN A 219 -1.15 18.24 -40.81
N GLY A 220 -1.54 17.76 -39.65
CA GLY A 220 -0.64 17.15 -38.69
C GLY A 220 -1.43 16.48 -37.57
N ARG A 221 -1.39 15.16 -37.46
CA ARG A 221 -1.84 14.45 -36.25
C ARG A 221 -0.89 14.82 -35.12
N GLU A 222 -1.41 15.45 -34.06
CA GLU A 222 -0.64 15.62 -32.82
C GLU A 222 -0.66 14.31 -32.08
N ARG A 223 0.46 13.59 -32.09
CA ARG A 223 0.60 12.35 -31.35
C ARG A 223 1.07 12.65 -29.94
N ARG A 224 0.40 12.02 -28.97
CA ARG A 224 0.81 12.00 -27.57
C ARG A 224 1.16 10.56 -27.19
N VAL A 225 1.91 10.39 -26.13
CA VAL A 225 2.27 9.08 -25.59
C VAL A 225 1.67 8.95 -24.19
N TYR A 226 0.87 7.92 -23.99
CA TYR A 226 0.42 7.49 -22.69
C TYR A 226 1.40 6.46 -22.14
N LEU A 227 1.85 6.66 -20.93
CA LEU A 227 2.69 5.73 -20.17
C LEU A 227 1.98 5.40 -18.86
N SER A 228 1.75 4.11 -18.63
CA SER A 228 1.21 3.57 -17.37
C SER A 228 2.22 2.62 -16.74
N LEU A 229 2.39 2.72 -15.42
CA LEU A 229 3.23 1.82 -14.64
C LEU A 229 2.37 1.25 -13.50
N GLU A 230 2.05 -0.03 -13.60
CA GLU A 230 1.35 -0.81 -12.57
C GLU A 230 2.37 -1.45 -11.63
N ASP A 231 2.31 -1.15 -10.32
CA ASP A 231 3.20 -1.79 -9.35
C ASP A 231 2.77 -3.24 -9.09
N VAL A 232 3.58 -4.18 -9.56
CA VAL A 232 3.35 -5.62 -9.39
C VAL A 232 4.31 -6.26 -8.39
N SER A 233 4.99 -5.46 -7.57
CA SER A 233 6.03 -5.94 -6.65
C SER A 233 5.51 -6.98 -5.68
N ASP A 234 4.35 -6.75 -5.06
CA ASP A 234 3.75 -7.68 -4.11
C ASP A 234 3.31 -8.98 -4.79
N TYR A 235 2.71 -8.88 -5.97
CA TYR A 235 2.30 -10.03 -6.76
C TYR A 235 3.50 -10.87 -7.20
N GLN A 236 4.55 -10.25 -7.74
CA GLN A 236 5.78 -10.92 -8.12
C GLN A 236 6.50 -11.54 -6.92
N SER A 237 6.51 -10.85 -5.78
CA SER A 237 7.09 -11.36 -4.54
C SER A 237 6.34 -12.59 -4.04
N ALA A 238 5.01 -12.62 -4.14
CA ALA A 238 4.20 -13.77 -3.78
C ALA A 238 4.46 -14.98 -4.70
N ILE A 239 4.54 -14.76 -6.03
CA ILE A 239 4.89 -15.81 -6.98
C ILE A 239 6.29 -16.37 -6.71
N GLN A 240 7.27 -15.49 -6.49
CA GLN A 240 8.65 -15.90 -6.20
C GLN A 240 8.71 -16.72 -4.91
N ALA A 241 8.06 -16.25 -3.84
CA ALA A 241 7.98 -16.96 -2.57
C ALA A 241 7.36 -18.36 -2.73
N ARG A 242 6.33 -18.50 -3.59
CA ARG A 242 5.72 -19.80 -3.91
C ARG A 242 6.67 -20.71 -4.69
N THR A 243 7.42 -20.16 -5.63
CA THR A 243 8.41 -20.91 -6.42
C THR A 243 9.56 -21.40 -5.53
N ASP A 244 10.08 -20.52 -4.67
CA ASP A 244 11.14 -20.84 -3.72
C ASP A 244 10.69 -21.87 -2.69
N PHE A 245 9.42 -21.81 -2.26
CA PHE A 245 8.79 -22.81 -1.39
C PHE A 245 8.82 -24.21 -2.02
N VAL A 246 8.35 -24.36 -3.28
CA VAL A 246 8.34 -25.66 -3.99
C VAL A 246 9.75 -26.19 -4.20
N ALA A 247 10.70 -25.32 -4.56
CA ALA A 247 12.09 -25.71 -4.72
C ALA A 247 12.71 -26.19 -3.40
N SER A 248 12.50 -25.45 -2.31
CA SER A 248 13.00 -25.81 -0.97
C SER A 248 12.37 -27.09 -0.45
N LEU A 249 11.04 -27.25 -0.62
CA LEU A 249 10.34 -28.49 -0.27
C LEU A 249 10.92 -29.70 -0.99
N SER A 250 11.19 -29.57 -2.30
CA SER A 250 11.79 -30.65 -3.10
C SER A 250 13.17 -31.05 -2.57
N HIS A 251 13.97 -30.07 -2.13
CA HIS A 251 15.28 -30.31 -1.53
C HIS A 251 15.18 -30.99 -0.16
N GLU A 252 14.28 -30.52 0.71
CA GLU A 252 14.09 -31.09 2.06
C GLU A 252 13.49 -32.50 2.04
N LEU A 253 12.69 -32.85 1.02
CA LEU A 253 12.20 -34.20 0.81
C LEU A 253 13.27 -35.15 0.23
N ARG A 254 14.10 -34.65 -0.71
CA ARG A 254 15.12 -35.46 -1.39
C ARG A 254 16.20 -35.95 -0.44
N THR A 255 16.63 -35.13 0.51
CA THR A 255 17.72 -35.47 1.44
C THR A 255 17.43 -36.69 2.29
N PRO A 256 16.32 -36.79 3.07
CA PRO A 256 16.01 -37.98 3.86
C PRO A 256 15.73 -39.19 2.97
N LEU A 257 15.09 -39.00 1.80
CA LEU A 257 14.83 -40.08 0.87
C LEU A 257 16.12 -40.71 0.33
N ALA A 258 17.10 -39.86 -0.05
CA ALA A 258 18.42 -40.32 -0.47
C ALA A 258 19.16 -41.02 0.67
N SER A 259 19.03 -40.53 1.92
CA SER A 259 19.60 -41.18 3.09
C SER A 259 19.01 -42.60 3.36
N ILE A 260 17.68 -42.72 3.24
CA ILE A 260 16.99 -44.00 3.37
C ILE A 260 17.46 -44.98 2.27
N LYS A 261 17.48 -44.47 1.01
CA LYS A 261 17.93 -45.32 -0.12
C LYS A 261 19.38 -45.78 0.04
N GLY A 262 20.29 -44.84 0.38
CA GLY A 262 21.70 -45.20 0.63
C GLY A 262 21.89 -46.14 1.80
N ALA A 263 21.11 -45.98 2.89
CA ALA A 263 21.14 -46.91 4.01
C ALA A 263 20.70 -48.34 3.59
N LEU A 264 19.67 -48.45 2.77
CA LEU A 264 19.20 -49.77 2.25
C LEU A 264 20.22 -50.41 1.29
N GLU A 265 20.82 -49.65 0.39
CA GLU A 265 21.86 -50.11 -0.53
C GLU A 265 23.10 -50.62 0.23
N THR A 266 23.61 -49.83 1.18
CA THR A 266 24.79 -50.18 2.00
C THR A 266 24.47 -51.32 2.95
N MET A 267 23.26 -51.44 3.49
CA MET A 267 22.85 -52.52 4.36
C MET A 267 22.87 -53.87 3.62
N HIS A 268 22.50 -53.89 2.34
CA HIS A 268 22.55 -55.11 1.52
C HIS A 268 23.98 -55.65 1.40
N GLU A 269 24.99 -54.78 1.36
CA GLU A 269 26.39 -55.16 1.29
C GLU A 269 26.98 -55.50 2.68
N ALA A 270 26.61 -54.72 3.71
CA ALA A 270 27.20 -54.78 5.05
C ALA A 270 26.63 -55.87 5.97
N VAL A 271 25.48 -56.47 5.60
CA VAL A 271 24.71 -57.37 6.47
C VAL A 271 25.55 -58.58 6.97
N HIS A 272 26.53 -59.06 6.21
CA HIS A 272 27.35 -60.25 6.53
C HIS A 272 28.66 -59.84 7.15
N ASP A 273 29.20 -58.64 6.87
CA ASP A 273 30.60 -58.30 7.18
C ASP A 273 30.69 -57.32 8.38
N ASP A 274 29.66 -56.51 8.67
CA ASP A 274 29.64 -55.53 9.77
C ASP A 274 28.28 -55.40 10.43
N PRO A 275 27.96 -56.21 11.45
CA PRO A 275 26.67 -56.15 12.16
C PRO A 275 26.45 -54.80 12.89
N ALA A 276 27.50 -54.14 13.35
CA ALA A 276 27.37 -52.87 14.04
C ALA A 276 27.01 -51.72 13.08
N MET A 277 27.57 -51.74 11.87
CA MET A 277 27.16 -50.82 10.79
C MET A 277 25.74 -51.08 10.35
N THR A 278 25.36 -52.37 10.17
CA THR A 278 23.99 -52.75 9.83
C THR A 278 22.98 -52.19 10.83
N LEU A 279 23.25 -52.31 12.13
CA LEU A 279 22.37 -51.76 13.18
C LEU A 279 22.23 -50.23 13.09
N ARG A 280 23.32 -49.52 12.83
CA ARG A 280 23.28 -48.04 12.63
C ARG A 280 22.43 -47.67 11.41
N LEU A 281 22.59 -48.41 10.29
CA LEU A 281 21.81 -48.15 9.07
C LEU A 281 20.32 -48.44 9.31
N VAL A 282 19.96 -49.50 10.02
CA VAL A 282 18.58 -49.79 10.41
C VAL A 282 17.99 -48.68 11.27
N GLN A 283 18.75 -48.10 12.20
CA GLN A 283 18.29 -46.96 13.01
C GLN A 283 18.14 -45.65 12.21
N MET A 284 18.88 -45.49 11.11
CA MET A 284 18.75 -44.30 10.26
C MET A 284 17.43 -44.25 9.49
N ILE A 285 16.84 -45.40 9.16
CA ILE A 285 15.61 -45.45 8.37
C ILE A 285 14.42 -44.86 9.12
N PRO A 286 14.04 -45.28 10.34
CA PRO A 286 12.96 -44.66 11.11
C PRO A 286 13.17 -43.16 11.29
N ASN A 287 14.35 -42.71 11.71
CA ASN A 287 14.66 -41.32 11.94
C ASN A 287 14.42 -40.43 10.70
N ASN A 288 14.73 -40.91 9.50
CA ASN A 288 14.45 -40.18 8.26
C ASN A 288 13.00 -40.28 7.84
N THR A 289 12.30 -41.39 8.15
CA THR A 289 10.85 -41.53 7.91
C THR A 289 10.06 -40.60 8.81
N ASP A 290 10.35 -40.56 10.13
CA ASP A 290 9.71 -39.65 11.07
C ASP A 290 9.93 -38.19 10.66
N ARG A 291 11.10 -37.85 10.13
CA ARG A 291 11.40 -36.55 9.59
C ARG A 291 10.54 -36.20 8.36
N LEU A 292 10.32 -37.17 7.45
CA LEU A 292 9.44 -36.98 6.29
C LEU A 292 7.98 -36.82 6.72
N GLU A 293 7.52 -37.59 7.71
CA GLU A 293 6.17 -37.44 8.27
C GLU A 293 5.96 -36.06 8.90
N ALA A 294 6.91 -35.58 9.73
CA ALA A 294 6.86 -34.27 10.32
C ALA A 294 6.84 -33.18 9.24
N LEU A 295 7.70 -33.28 8.21
CA LEU A 295 7.75 -32.33 7.12
C LEU A 295 6.43 -32.24 6.34
N THR A 296 5.84 -33.43 6.01
CA THR A 296 4.56 -33.47 5.30
C THR A 296 3.42 -32.90 6.15
N ALA A 297 3.40 -33.21 7.46
CA ALA A 297 2.43 -32.62 8.38
C ALA A 297 2.55 -31.08 8.48
N ASP A 298 3.79 -30.56 8.57
CA ASP A 298 4.03 -29.13 8.61
C ASP A 298 3.60 -28.42 7.32
N VAL A 299 3.87 -29.02 6.15
CA VAL A 299 3.43 -28.52 4.85
C VAL A 299 1.90 -28.47 4.76
N LEU A 300 1.20 -29.53 5.19
CA LEU A 300 -0.25 -29.56 5.19
C LEU A 300 -0.86 -28.54 6.15
N ARG A 301 -0.26 -28.35 7.33
CA ARG A 301 -0.68 -27.32 8.29
C ARG A 301 -0.50 -25.92 7.70
N LEU A 302 0.68 -25.65 7.13
CA LEU A 302 0.97 -24.38 6.50
C LEU A 302 0.00 -24.09 5.36
N SER A 303 -0.24 -25.07 4.48
CA SER A 303 -1.20 -24.93 3.37
C SER A 303 -2.63 -24.63 3.85
N ARG A 304 -3.07 -25.24 4.96
CA ARG A 304 -4.38 -24.93 5.55
C ARG A 304 -4.44 -23.53 6.11
N LEU A 305 -3.39 -23.08 6.79
CA LEU A 305 -3.32 -21.73 7.38
C LEU A 305 -3.22 -20.62 6.31
N GLU A 306 -2.70 -20.92 5.13
CA GLU A 306 -2.60 -19.98 4.00
C GLU A 306 -3.87 -19.95 3.14
N ALA A 307 -4.76 -20.93 3.26
CA ALA A 307 -6.05 -20.89 2.61
C ALA A 307 -6.91 -19.79 3.28
N GLU A 308 -7.42 -18.84 2.48
CA GLU A 308 -8.28 -17.73 2.97
C GLU A 308 -9.56 -18.20 3.69
N GLU A 309 -9.86 -19.49 3.63
CA GLU A 309 -11.03 -20.12 4.26
C GLU A 309 -10.82 -20.48 5.74
N THR A 310 -9.59 -20.38 6.28
CA THR A 310 -9.32 -20.71 7.69
C THR A 310 -9.81 -19.58 8.58
N ARG A 311 -11.10 -19.61 8.94
CA ARG A 311 -11.65 -18.75 10.00
C ARG A 311 -11.32 -19.36 11.35
N ALA A 312 -10.64 -18.59 12.20
CA ALA A 312 -10.36 -18.99 13.58
C ALA A 312 -11.69 -19.19 14.35
N GLU A 313 -11.82 -20.31 15.05
CA GLU A 313 -12.97 -20.60 15.91
C GLU A 313 -12.73 -19.98 17.30
N ILE A 314 -13.08 -18.71 17.45
CA ILE A 314 -12.84 -17.98 18.68
C ILE A 314 -13.80 -18.41 19.78
N THR A 315 -13.28 -19.10 20.80
CA THR A 315 -14.00 -19.59 21.97
C THR A 315 -13.32 -19.17 23.27
N ASP A 316 -13.97 -19.39 24.40
CA ASP A 316 -13.34 -19.24 25.73
C ASP A 316 -12.45 -20.48 25.97
N VAL A 317 -11.14 -20.27 26.10
CA VAL A 317 -10.12 -21.32 26.18
C VAL A 317 -9.42 -21.25 27.53
N GLU A 318 -9.40 -22.35 28.29
CA GLU A 318 -8.59 -22.50 29.49
C GLU A 318 -7.12 -22.72 29.10
N THR A 319 -6.23 -21.88 29.64
CA THR A 319 -4.81 -21.87 29.25
C THR A 319 -4.00 -22.94 29.99
N ALA A 320 -4.34 -23.24 31.24
CA ALA A 320 -3.60 -24.19 32.07
C ALA A 320 -3.57 -25.62 31.49
N PRO A 321 -4.69 -26.22 31.04
CA PRO A 321 -4.65 -27.59 30.46
C PRO A 321 -3.77 -27.68 29.22
N ILE A 322 -3.76 -26.64 28.36
CA ILE A 322 -2.91 -26.61 27.16
C ILE A 322 -1.43 -26.55 27.56
N LEU A 323 -1.08 -25.68 28.50
CA LEU A 323 0.31 -25.53 28.96
C LEU A 323 0.80 -26.81 29.65
N GLU A 324 -0.01 -27.45 30.50
CA GLU A 324 0.32 -28.72 31.17
C GLU A 324 0.53 -29.85 30.16
N SER A 325 -0.35 -29.94 29.15
CA SER A 325 -0.21 -30.90 28.05
C SER A 325 1.11 -30.69 27.29
N LEU A 326 1.46 -29.43 26.96
CA LEU A 326 2.69 -29.12 26.23
C LEU A 326 3.94 -29.41 27.08
N VAL A 327 3.92 -29.12 28.38
CA VAL A 327 5.03 -29.50 29.28
C VAL A 327 5.23 -30.99 29.30
N THR A 328 4.14 -31.78 29.49
CA THR A 328 4.19 -33.23 29.50
C THR A 328 4.72 -33.79 28.16
N LEU A 329 4.31 -33.23 27.05
CA LEU A 329 4.77 -33.65 25.72
C LEU A 329 6.28 -33.42 25.53
N LEU A 330 6.82 -32.33 26.08
CA LEU A 330 8.22 -31.93 25.92
C LEU A 330 9.15 -32.48 27.01
N ASP A 331 8.60 -33.02 28.09
CA ASP A 331 9.36 -33.54 29.24
C ASP A 331 10.49 -34.51 28.85
N PRO A 332 10.31 -35.50 27.95
CA PRO A 332 11.40 -36.41 27.56
C PRO A 332 12.59 -35.69 26.93
N MET A 333 12.32 -34.71 26.08
CA MET A 333 13.37 -33.92 25.43
C MET A 333 14.04 -32.93 26.38
N CYS A 334 13.28 -32.38 27.30
CA CYS A 334 13.80 -31.48 28.34
C CYS A 334 14.66 -32.24 29.35
N ALA A 335 14.19 -33.41 29.81
CA ALA A 335 14.91 -34.25 30.76
C ALA A 335 16.28 -34.73 30.22
N GLU A 336 16.34 -35.16 28.93
CA GLU A 336 17.60 -35.56 28.29
C GLU A 336 18.68 -34.46 28.35
N ARG A 337 18.26 -33.17 28.38
CA ARG A 337 19.15 -32.04 28.33
C ARG A 337 19.24 -31.25 29.65
N GLY A 338 18.55 -31.70 30.68
CA GLY A 338 18.47 -31.03 31.97
C GLY A 338 17.73 -29.69 31.91
N LEU A 339 16.84 -29.50 30.93
CA LEU A 339 16.05 -28.29 30.79
C LEU A 339 14.85 -28.31 31.73
N THR A 340 14.46 -27.13 32.22
CA THR A 340 13.21 -26.96 32.99
C THR A 340 12.31 -25.96 32.27
N ILE A 341 10.98 -26.17 32.33
CA ILE A 341 10.00 -25.23 31.80
C ILE A 341 9.30 -24.55 32.98
N ALA A 342 9.46 -23.24 33.10
CA ALA A 342 8.79 -22.42 34.11
C ALA A 342 7.62 -21.65 33.46
N ILE A 343 6.43 -21.76 34.06
CA ILE A 343 5.20 -21.12 33.59
C ILE A 343 4.82 -20.03 34.58
N ASP A 344 4.65 -18.81 34.06
CA ASP A 344 4.23 -17.60 34.82
C ASP A 344 3.04 -16.98 34.09
N VAL A 345 1.84 -17.46 34.42
CA VAL A 345 0.56 -16.99 33.84
C VAL A 345 -0.31 -16.42 34.95
N PRO A 346 -0.65 -15.15 34.90
CA PRO A 346 -1.46 -14.51 35.94
C PRO A 346 -2.91 -15.00 35.85
N PRO A 347 -3.65 -15.02 37.00
CA PRO A 347 -5.02 -15.55 37.06
C PRO A 347 -6.01 -14.92 36.11
N GLU A 348 -5.82 -13.66 35.73
CA GLU A 348 -6.64 -12.96 34.76
C GLU A 348 -6.52 -13.52 33.34
N LEU A 349 -5.48 -14.32 33.05
CA LEU A 349 -5.27 -15.03 31.77
C LEU A 349 -5.50 -16.52 31.85
N ALA A 350 -6.14 -17.02 32.92
CA ALA A 350 -6.54 -18.41 33.06
C ALA A 350 -7.54 -18.83 31.95
N ILE A 351 -8.38 -17.89 31.52
CA ILE A 351 -9.31 -18.06 30.39
C ILE A 351 -9.10 -16.91 29.41
N ILE A 352 -8.85 -17.25 28.15
CA ILE A 352 -8.70 -16.26 27.06
C ILE A 352 -9.67 -16.59 25.92
N ARG A 353 -10.11 -15.59 25.18
CA ARG A 353 -10.91 -15.79 23.95
C ARG A 353 -10.00 -15.92 22.75
N THR A 354 -9.85 -17.16 22.25
CA THR A 354 -8.99 -17.46 21.12
C THR A 354 -9.45 -18.77 20.46
N ASP A 355 -8.78 -19.18 19.40
CA ASP A 355 -8.88 -20.54 18.87
C ASP A 355 -7.91 -21.45 19.62
N ALA A 356 -8.44 -22.48 20.29
CA ALA A 356 -7.65 -23.39 21.13
C ALA A 356 -6.57 -24.13 20.33
N HIS A 357 -6.88 -24.56 19.11
CA HIS A 357 -5.96 -25.30 18.28
C HIS A 357 -4.81 -24.42 17.76
N LEU A 358 -5.12 -23.21 17.31
CA LEU A 358 -4.11 -22.26 16.86
C LEU A 358 -3.22 -21.78 18.01
N PHE A 359 -3.81 -21.55 19.19
CA PHE A 359 -3.07 -21.17 20.38
C PHE A 359 -2.10 -22.27 20.84
N GLU A 360 -2.57 -23.52 20.90
CA GLU A 360 -1.73 -24.68 21.20
C GLU A 360 -0.61 -24.83 20.17
N LEU A 361 -0.92 -24.72 18.87
CA LEU A 361 0.03 -24.81 17.78
C LEU A 361 1.16 -23.77 17.89
N ILE A 362 0.81 -22.52 18.25
CA ILE A 362 1.77 -21.45 18.47
C ILE A 362 2.71 -21.80 19.61
N LEU A 363 2.16 -22.11 20.80
CA LEU A 363 2.98 -22.39 21.98
C LEU A 363 3.84 -23.64 21.79
N LYS A 364 3.30 -24.70 21.19
CA LYS A 364 4.03 -25.92 20.87
C LYS A 364 5.28 -25.63 20.04
N ASN A 365 5.14 -24.94 18.91
CA ASN A 365 6.27 -24.64 18.03
C ASN A 365 7.32 -23.75 18.71
N LEU A 366 6.88 -22.77 19.51
CA LEU A 366 7.79 -21.90 20.25
C LEU A 366 8.57 -22.67 21.33
N LEU A 367 7.88 -23.53 22.10
CA LEU A 367 8.49 -24.37 23.12
C LEU A 367 9.43 -25.42 22.54
N GLU A 368 9.06 -26.07 21.43
CA GLU A 368 9.93 -27.00 20.71
C GLU A 368 11.22 -26.29 20.23
N ASN A 369 11.09 -25.09 19.69
CA ASN A 369 12.27 -24.33 19.27
C ASN A 369 13.14 -23.96 20.48
N ALA A 370 12.55 -23.44 21.55
CA ALA A 370 13.28 -23.15 22.79
C ALA A 370 14.01 -24.39 23.32
N SER A 371 13.34 -25.56 23.38
CA SER A 371 13.93 -26.82 23.82
C SER A 371 15.08 -27.31 22.93
N LYS A 372 15.04 -27.03 21.62
CA LYS A 372 16.09 -27.37 20.65
C LYS A 372 17.33 -26.52 20.79
N PHE A 373 17.16 -25.21 21.03
CA PHE A 373 18.25 -24.24 20.91
C PHE A 373 18.78 -23.70 22.26
N ALA A 374 18.08 -23.92 23.37
CA ALA A 374 18.53 -23.62 24.72
C ALA A 374 19.84 -24.32 25.04
N PHE A 375 20.69 -23.76 25.89
CA PHE A 375 21.83 -24.45 26.45
C PHE A 375 21.38 -25.50 27.47
N GLU A 376 22.21 -26.51 27.72
CA GLU A 376 21.90 -27.56 28.67
C GLU A 376 21.82 -27.00 30.10
N ALA A 377 20.98 -27.60 30.93
CA ALA A 377 20.73 -27.22 32.34
C ALA A 377 20.24 -25.76 32.52
N THR A 378 19.46 -25.23 31.55
CA THR A 378 18.86 -23.91 31.64
C THR A 378 17.32 -23.98 31.78
N THR A 379 16.69 -22.83 31.99
CA THR A 379 15.23 -22.74 32.16
C THR A 379 14.60 -22.02 30.98
N ILE A 380 13.62 -22.68 30.37
CA ILE A 380 12.71 -22.06 29.40
C ILE A 380 11.56 -21.41 30.17
N LYS A 381 11.32 -20.13 29.93
CA LYS A 381 10.30 -19.36 30.64
C LYS A 381 9.12 -19.06 29.72
N VAL A 382 7.93 -19.52 30.08
CA VAL A 382 6.67 -19.12 29.46
C VAL A 382 6.03 -18.06 30.35
N ARG A 383 5.85 -16.88 29.84
CA ARG A 383 5.21 -15.79 30.58
C ARG A 383 4.03 -15.24 29.78
N ALA A 384 2.95 -14.94 30.50
CA ALA A 384 1.82 -14.21 29.94
C ALA A 384 1.59 -12.92 30.71
N GLU A 385 1.20 -11.88 30.00
CA GLU A 385 0.80 -10.61 30.59
C GLU A 385 -0.40 -10.01 29.84
N ARG A 386 -1.25 -9.30 30.57
CA ARG A 386 -2.36 -8.57 29.99
C ARG A 386 -1.89 -7.17 29.63
N LEU A 387 -1.99 -6.80 28.34
CA LEU A 387 -1.61 -5.45 27.89
C LEU A 387 -2.75 -4.45 28.10
N ASP A 388 -3.97 -4.86 27.76
CA ASP A 388 -5.19 -4.07 27.91
C ASP A 388 -6.41 -4.98 28.09
N SER A 389 -7.63 -4.44 27.96
CA SER A 389 -8.88 -5.22 28.09
C SER A 389 -9.10 -6.22 26.96
N ALA A 390 -8.40 -6.07 25.84
CA ALA A 390 -8.64 -6.83 24.61
C ALA A 390 -7.40 -7.58 24.12
N THR A 391 -6.21 -7.37 24.71
CA THR A 391 -4.94 -7.91 24.19
C THR A 391 -4.15 -8.61 25.30
N SER A 392 -3.70 -9.83 25.02
CA SER A 392 -2.76 -10.59 25.85
C SER A 392 -1.42 -10.77 25.14
N ARG A 393 -0.32 -10.72 25.89
CA ARG A 393 1.03 -10.99 25.40
C ARG A 393 1.52 -12.30 26.01
N TRP A 394 2.04 -13.16 25.16
CA TRP A 394 2.63 -14.44 25.49
C TRP A 394 4.10 -14.42 25.08
N SER A 395 4.99 -14.81 25.94
CA SER A 395 6.43 -14.88 25.66
C SER A 395 7.00 -16.22 26.03
N VAL A 396 7.86 -16.76 25.16
CA VAL A 396 8.66 -17.95 25.39
C VAL A 396 10.12 -17.51 25.30
N ALA A 397 10.82 -17.59 26.42
CA ALA A 397 12.21 -17.18 26.52
C ALA A 397 13.10 -18.38 26.82
N ASP A 398 14.20 -18.52 26.09
CA ASP A 398 15.27 -19.49 26.31
C ASP A 398 16.61 -18.82 26.58
N GLU A 399 17.48 -19.53 27.30
CA GLU A 399 18.90 -19.20 27.50
C GLU A 399 19.72 -20.07 26.56
N GLY A 400 19.74 -19.71 25.25
CA GLY A 400 20.35 -20.50 24.21
C GLY A 400 21.32 -19.71 23.33
N MET A 401 21.54 -20.25 22.14
CA MET A 401 22.51 -19.66 21.22
C MET A 401 22.10 -18.29 20.67
N GLY A 402 20.87 -17.89 20.81
CA GLY A 402 20.37 -16.64 20.26
C GLY A 402 20.38 -16.57 18.74
N ILE A 403 19.96 -15.42 18.20
CA ILE A 403 19.80 -15.18 16.76
C ILE A 403 20.53 -13.89 16.38
N PRO A 404 21.48 -13.92 15.41
CA PRO A 404 22.16 -12.72 14.92
C PRO A 404 21.16 -11.68 14.39
N ILE A 405 21.39 -10.40 14.68
CA ILE A 405 20.48 -9.29 14.37
C ILE A 405 20.05 -9.25 12.89
N ASN A 406 20.99 -9.52 11.99
CA ASN A 406 20.75 -9.53 10.55
C ASN A 406 19.92 -10.72 10.04
N GLN A 407 19.59 -11.68 10.92
CA GLN A 407 18.81 -12.87 10.60
C GLN A 407 17.44 -12.88 11.27
N GLN A 408 17.21 -12.02 12.27
CA GLN A 408 15.99 -11.99 13.08
C GLN A 408 14.72 -11.74 12.27
N GLN A 409 14.79 -10.98 11.18
CA GLN A 409 13.64 -10.78 10.30
C GLN A 409 13.34 -12.00 9.43
N ARG A 410 14.37 -12.80 9.12
CA ARG A 410 14.28 -13.91 8.20
C ARG A 410 13.86 -15.23 8.83
N ILE A 411 13.94 -15.37 10.14
CA ILE A 411 13.60 -16.63 10.84
C ILE A 411 12.14 -17.07 10.65
N PHE A 412 11.26 -16.16 10.21
CA PHE A 412 9.87 -16.43 9.89
C PHE A 412 9.64 -16.80 8.41
N GLU A 413 10.70 -16.75 7.59
CA GLU A 413 10.66 -17.23 6.20
C GLU A 413 10.57 -18.77 6.19
N ARG A 414 9.85 -19.34 5.21
CA ARG A 414 9.70 -20.80 5.06
C ARG A 414 11.06 -21.43 4.75
N PHE A 415 11.36 -22.56 5.40
CA PHE A 415 12.62 -23.32 5.28
C PHE A 415 13.88 -22.55 5.69
N TYR A 416 13.73 -21.35 6.25
CA TYR A 416 14.90 -20.60 6.72
C TYR A 416 15.48 -21.26 7.97
N GLN A 417 16.78 -21.41 7.99
CA GLN A 417 17.54 -21.90 9.12
C GLN A 417 18.79 -21.03 9.28
N VAL A 418 19.09 -20.69 10.52
CA VAL A 418 20.34 -19.97 10.84
C VAL A 418 21.52 -20.88 10.48
N ASP A 419 22.45 -20.38 9.62
CA ASP A 419 23.56 -21.16 9.09
C ASP A 419 24.43 -21.79 10.21
N ALA A 420 24.29 -23.08 10.41
CA ALA A 420 25.08 -23.87 11.37
C ALA A 420 26.59 -23.83 11.05
N ALA A 421 26.97 -23.69 9.79
CA ALA A 421 28.36 -23.62 9.37
C ALA A 421 29.08 -22.33 9.83
N ARG A 422 28.33 -21.21 10.01
CA ARG A 422 28.83 -19.95 10.52
C ARG A 422 28.78 -19.85 12.04
N THR A 423 27.96 -20.67 12.68
CA THR A 423 27.62 -20.52 14.10
C THR A 423 28.27 -21.60 15.00
N GLY A 424 28.85 -22.65 14.40
CA GLY A 424 29.41 -23.77 15.16
C GLY A 424 28.38 -24.58 15.95
N ALA A 425 27.10 -24.37 15.64
CA ALA A 425 26.01 -25.05 16.32
C ALA A 425 25.91 -26.53 15.93
N PRO A 426 25.57 -27.43 16.86
CA PRO A 426 25.30 -28.82 16.52
C PRO A 426 24.16 -28.89 15.49
N LYS A 427 24.27 -29.84 14.54
CA LYS A 427 23.30 -30.08 13.44
C LYS A 427 21.93 -30.56 13.95
N ARG A 428 21.26 -29.77 14.77
CA ARG A 428 19.86 -30.04 15.18
C ARG A 428 18.94 -29.39 14.15
N ARG A 429 18.75 -30.06 13.01
CA ARG A 429 17.93 -29.58 11.92
C ARG A 429 16.45 -29.79 12.22
N GLY A 430 15.72 -28.70 12.37
CA GLY A 430 14.27 -28.67 12.20
C GLY A 430 13.87 -28.62 10.72
N THR A 431 12.58 -28.62 10.41
CA THR A 431 12.05 -28.47 9.04
C THR A 431 12.25 -27.03 8.50
N GLY A 432 12.47 -26.05 9.37
CA GLY A 432 12.46 -24.62 9.01
C GLY A 432 11.06 -24.06 8.72
N LEU A 433 10.00 -24.83 9.02
CA LEU A 433 8.60 -24.42 8.83
C LEU A 433 7.93 -23.96 10.12
N GLY A 434 8.42 -24.36 11.30
CA GLY A 434 7.76 -24.11 12.57
C GLY A 434 7.46 -22.64 12.85
N LEU A 435 8.44 -21.73 12.64
CA LEU A 435 8.22 -20.28 12.86
C LEU A 435 7.36 -19.65 11.76
N ALA A 436 7.39 -20.15 10.54
CA ALA A 436 6.45 -19.74 9.49
C ALA A 436 5.01 -20.17 9.84
N ILE A 437 4.82 -21.36 10.39
CA ILE A 437 3.53 -21.83 10.90
C ILE A 437 3.05 -20.94 12.04
N VAL A 438 3.92 -20.59 13.00
CA VAL A 438 3.58 -19.65 14.09
C VAL A 438 3.13 -18.31 13.54
N LYS A 439 3.87 -17.74 12.61
CA LYS A 439 3.53 -16.45 12.00
C LYS A 439 2.15 -16.47 11.34
N ASN A 440 1.84 -17.52 10.56
CA ASN A 440 0.54 -17.65 9.91
C ASN A 440 -0.59 -17.90 10.91
N ALA A 441 -0.37 -18.73 11.94
CA ALA A 441 -1.35 -18.96 13.00
C ALA A 441 -1.65 -17.67 13.80
N VAL A 442 -0.62 -16.89 14.12
CA VAL A 442 -0.77 -15.58 14.78
C VAL A 442 -1.52 -14.60 13.89
N THR A 443 -1.23 -14.58 12.59
CA THR A 443 -1.97 -13.73 11.62
C THR A 443 -3.44 -14.15 11.50
N ALA A 444 -3.75 -15.45 11.50
CA ALA A 444 -5.12 -15.96 11.49
C ALA A 444 -5.91 -15.57 12.75
N LEU A 445 -5.21 -15.34 13.87
CA LEU A 445 -5.76 -14.81 15.12
C LEU A 445 -5.74 -13.27 15.18
N GLU A 446 -5.40 -12.57 14.07
CA GLU A 446 -5.27 -11.10 14.02
C GLU A 446 -4.24 -10.55 15.03
N GLY A 447 -3.26 -11.37 15.42
CA GLY A 447 -2.20 -11.05 16.36
C GLY A 447 -0.92 -10.54 15.70
N SER A 448 0.10 -10.35 16.52
CA SER A 448 1.45 -10.02 16.08
C SER A 448 2.50 -10.89 16.75
N ILE A 449 3.61 -11.16 16.05
CA ILE A 449 4.77 -11.87 16.60
C ILE A 449 6.04 -11.06 16.36
N ARG A 450 6.89 -11.01 17.39
CA ARG A 450 8.24 -10.44 17.29
C ARG A 450 9.24 -11.27 18.06
N VAL A 451 10.53 -11.04 17.75
CA VAL A 451 11.66 -11.70 18.40
C VAL A 451 12.56 -10.67 19.06
N GLU A 452 13.01 -10.98 20.26
CA GLU A 452 14.06 -10.27 20.96
C GLU A 452 15.16 -11.28 21.26
N SER A 453 16.34 -11.11 20.65
CA SER A 453 17.41 -12.09 20.80
C SER A 453 18.77 -11.43 20.78
N VAL A 454 19.65 -11.96 21.63
CA VAL A 454 21.06 -11.58 21.65
C VAL A 454 21.90 -12.84 21.41
N TRP A 455 22.77 -12.75 20.43
CA TRP A 455 23.64 -13.86 20.07
C TRP A 455 24.43 -14.42 21.26
N LYS A 456 24.33 -15.74 21.50
CA LYS A 456 24.92 -16.50 22.60
C LYS A 456 24.37 -16.15 24.01
N GLN A 457 23.25 -15.45 24.11
CA GLN A 457 22.62 -15.16 25.40
C GLN A 457 21.21 -15.75 25.51
N GLY A 458 20.51 -15.90 24.37
CA GLY A 458 19.18 -16.49 24.33
C GLY A 458 18.23 -15.78 23.39
N THR A 459 17.01 -16.30 23.33
CA THR A 459 15.92 -15.77 22.50
C THR A 459 14.63 -15.67 23.28
N THR A 460 13.91 -14.58 23.09
CA THR A 460 12.54 -14.41 23.56
C THR A 460 11.64 -14.21 22.35
N MET A 461 10.73 -15.16 22.12
CA MET A 461 9.65 -15.01 21.15
C MET A 461 8.45 -14.40 21.85
N ILE A 462 7.88 -13.34 21.28
CA ILE A 462 6.79 -12.57 21.88
C ILE A 462 5.62 -12.56 20.89
N VAL A 463 4.47 -13.04 21.36
CA VAL A 463 3.21 -13.11 20.59
C VAL A 463 2.17 -12.24 21.29
N GLU A 464 1.54 -11.36 20.57
CA GLU A 464 0.42 -10.54 21.06
C GLU A 464 -0.85 -10.99 20.34
N LEU A 465 -1.86 -11.40 21.13
CA LEU A 465 -3.12 -11.93 20.61
C LEU A 465 -4.26 -11.01 21.05
N PRO A 466 -5.12 -10.58 20.12
CA PRO A 466 -6.37 -9.94 20.48
C PRO A 466 -7.34 -10.96 21.09
N GLY A 467 -8.14 -10.54 22.00
CA GLY A 467 -9.16 -11.37 22.63
C GLY A 467 -9.64 -10.73 23.92
N SER A 468 -10.97 -10.65 24.15
CA SER A 468 -11.48 -10.13 25.39
C SER A 468 -11.14 -11.12 26.52
N VAL A 469 -10.34 -10.65 27.46
CA VAL A 469 -10.01 -11.41 28.66
C VAL A 469 -11.21 -11.32 29.61
N LYS A 470 -11.90 -12.42 29.89
CA LYS A 470 -12.89 -12.45 30.96
C LYS A 470 -12.15 -12.39 32.29
N ALA A 471 -12.45 -11.39 33.12
CA ALA A 471 -12.03 -11.43 34.50
C ALA A 471 -12.57 -12.71 35.14
N ALA A 472 -11.67 -13.57 35.67
CA ALA A 472 -12.08 -14.72 36.44
C ALA A 472 -12.92 -14.21 37.62
N THR A 473 -14.21 -14.51 37.64
CA THR A 473 -15.05 -14.30 38.79
C THR A 473 -14.57 -15.31 39.82
N LEU A 474 -13.74 -14.86 40.76
CA LEU A 474 -13.39 -15.63 41.96
C LEU A 474 -14.69 -15.94 42.69
N THR A 475 -15.20 -17.16 42.58
CA THR A 475 -16.21 -17.76 43.46
C THR A 475 -15.53 -18.46 44.62
#